data_8fcf06913c4653a84180ff3bac99c524
#
_entry.id   8fcf06913c4653a84180ff3bac99c524
#
_cell.length_a   1.000
_cell.length_b   1.000
_cell.length_c   1.000
_cell.angle_alpha   90.00
_cell.angle_beta   90.00
_cell.angle_gamma   90.00
#
_symmetry.space_group_name_H-M   'P 1'
#
loop_
_entity.id
_entity.type
_entity.pdbx_description
1 polymer ?
#
loop_
_entity_poly.entity_id
_entity_poly.type
_entity_poly.pdbx_seq_one_letter_code
_entity_poly.pdbx_strand_id
1 'polypeptide(L)'
;TISYYDAHGELETVTRVTDFYINGLVDPSIYGVKVIDLSGKQTVIGEILNEGNSDGLFGFVTLKPRGDSNIIESTQYIDEIEPDSPVPFNIPIDFDGVSLDGKHDITIEVRYKDSMRVEHILSHDATIDVSALSMLDNEEGDSPMGGIAAIIIIIAIIAILYKKGKLPMISKKSA
;
A
#
# COMPACT_ATOMS: atom_id res chain seq x y z
N THR A 1 10.65 -45.86 -24.36
CA THR A 1 11.01 -46.98 -25.24
C THR A 1 10.22 -48.21 -24.76
N ILE A 2 9.55 -48.89 -25.68
CA ILE A 2 8.80 -50.12 -25.46
C ILE A 2 9.44 -51.17 -26.38
N SER A 3 9.85 -52.30 -25.81
CA SER A 3 10.34 -53.43 -26.58
C SER A 3 9.35 -54.59 -26.47
N TYR A 4 9.03 -55.21 -27.61
CA TYR A 4 8.08 -56.32 -27.68
C TYR A 4 8.57 -57.31 -28.75
N TYR A 5 8.10 -58.56 -28.66
CA TYR A 5 8.32 -59.55 -29.72
C TYR A 5 7.13 -59.52 -30.71
N ASP A 6 7.44 -59.46 -31.96
CA ASP A 6 6.42 -59.55 -33.02
C ASP A 6 5.88 -60.99 -33.16
N ALA A 7 4.96 -61.18 -34.10
CA ALA A 7 4.35 -62.49 -34.39
C ALA A 7 5.35 -63.53 -34.96
N HIS A 8 6.55 -63.12 -35.39
CA HIS A 8 7.61 -63.97 -35.92
C HIS A 8 8.68 -64.26 -34.86
N GLY A 9 8.54 -63.66 -33.63
CA GLY A 9 9.49 -63.82 -32.55
C GLY A 9 10.68 -62.88 -32.65
N GLU A 10 10.65 -61.86 -33.50
CA GLU A 10 11.68 -60.82 -33.59
C GLU A 10 11.45 -59.72 -32.59
N LEU A 11 12.55 -59.21 -31.97
CA LEU A 11 12.49 -58.15 -30.99
C LEU A 11 12.37 -56.80 -31.69
N GLU A 12 11.19 -56.18 -31.52
CA GLU A 12 10.90 -54.84 -32.02
C GLU A 12 11.03 -53.83 -30.90
N THR A 13 11.51 -52.63 -31.21
CA THR A 13 11.65 -51.52 -30.27
C THR A 13 11.02 -50.26 -30.84
N VAL A 14 10.06 -49.71 -30.12
CA VAL A 14 9.44 -48.41 -30.43
C VAL A 14 9.84 -47.40 -29.38
N THR A 15 10.44 -46.31 -29.80
CA THR A 15 10.74 -45.16 -28.95
C THR A 15 9.82 -44.03 -29.32
N ARG A 16 9.10 -43.49 -28.33
CA ARG A 16 8.33 -42.27 -28.46
C ARG A 16 8.82 -41.25 -27.46
N VAL A 17 9.03 -40.01 -27.90
CA VAL A 17 9.31 -38.87 -27.08
C VAL A 17 7.97 -38.18 -26.82
N THR A 18 7.69 -37.88 -25.55
CA THR A 18 6.53 -37.12 -25.14
C THR A 18 7.03 -35.94 -24.34
N ASP A 19 6.70 -34.74 -24.81
CA ASP A 19 7.02 -33.51 -24.13
C ASP A 19 5.86 -33.13 -23.21
N PHE A 20 6.17 -32.73 -22.00
CA PHE A 20 5.23 -32.18 -21.05
C PHE A 20 5.61 -30.72 -20.82
N TYR A 21 4.64 -29.84 -20.96
CA TYR A 21 4.77 -28.45 -20.52
C TYR A 21 4.15 -28.33 -19.14
N ILE A 22 4.94 -27.84 -18.18
CA ILE A 22 4.47 -27.53 -16.83
C ILE A 22 4.39 -26.01 -16.72
N ASN A 23 3.17 -25.49 -16.61
CA ASN A 23 2.95 -24.07 -16.35
C ASN A 23 3.25 -23.78 -14.88
N GLY A 24 3.93 -22.67 -14.62
CA GLY A 24 4.11 -22.17 -13.26
C GLY A 24 2.78 -21.65 -12.72
N LEU A 25 2.62 -21.71 -11.40
CA LEU A 25 1.48 -21.14 -10.69
C LEU A 25 1.81 -19.67 -10.32
N VAL A 26 0.92 -18.76 -10.67
CA VAL A 26 0.87 -17.41 -10.13
C VAL A 26 -0.32 -17.34 -9.19
N ASP A 27 -0.08 -17.08 -7.90
CA ASP A 27 -1.09 -17.10 -6.84
C ASP A 27 -0.99 -15.82 -6.00
N PRO A 28 -1.44 -14.66 -6.51
CA PRO A 28 -1.34 -13.41 -5.80
C PRO A 28 -2.42 -13.29 -4.73
N SER A 29 -2.03 -12.69 -3.61
CA SER A 29 -2.91 -12.30 -2.50
C SER A 29 -2.70 -10.82 -2.17
N ILE A 30 -3.74 -10.12 -1.71
CA ILE A 30 -3.70 -8.71 -1.36
C ILE A 30 -3.74 -8.56 0.15
N TYR A 31 -2.80 -7.76 0.70
CA TYR A 31 -2.65 -7.53 2.13
C TYR A 31 -2.58 -6.04 2.48
N GLY A 32 -2.94 -5.72 3.73
CA GLY A 32 -2.67 -4.42 4.34
C GLY A 32 -3.39 -3.24 3.69
N VAL A 33 -4.55 -3.46 3.05
CA VAL A 33 -5.33 -2.38 2.43
C VAL A 33 -5.79 -1.38 3.47
N LYS A 34 -5.37 -0.13 3.34
CA LYS A 34 -5.74 0.98 4.22
C LYS A 34 -5.61 2.31 3.49
N VAL A 35 -6.17 3.36 4.09
CA VAL A 35 -6.01 4.74 3.60
C VAL A 35 -4.97 5.46 4.46
N ILE A 36 -4.12 6.23 3.81
CA ILE A 36 -3.19 7.17 4.45
C ILE A 36 -3.26 8.52 3.75
N ASP A 37 -2.84 9.58 4.44
CA ASP A 37 -2.52 10.84 3.78
C ASP A 37 -1.09 10.76 3.21
N LEU A 38 -0.98 10.97 1.92
CA LEU A 38 0.30 11.05 1.23
C LEU A 38 0.43 12.42 0.58
N SER A 39 1.19 13.31 1.23
CA SER A 39 1.42 14.68 0.75
C SER A 39 0.13 15.49 0.55
N GLY A 40 -0.83 15.36 1.46
CA GLY A 40 -2.11 16.06 1.41
C GLY A 40 -3.14 15.42 0.47
N LYS A 41 -2.87 14.20 0.00
CA LYS A 41 -3.80 13.43 -0.83
C LYS A 41 -4.11 12.08 -0.18
N GLN A 42 -5.37 11.82 0.05
CA GLN A 42 -5.81 10.51 0.56
C GLN A 42 -5.49 9.43 -0.47
N THR A 43 -4.82 8.38 -0.01
CA THR A 43 -4.26 7.36 -0.87
C THR A 43 -4.54 5.98 -0.29
N VAL A 44 -5.12 5.10 -1.08
CA VAL A 44 -5.24 3.68 -0.73
C VAL A 44 -3.89 3.02 -0.97
N ILE A 45 -3.36 2.40 0.07
CA ILE A 45 -2.13 1.61 -0.01
C ILE A 45 -2.41 0.16 0.33
N GLY A 46 -1.54 -0.73 -0.12
CA GLY A 46 -1.53 -2.14 0.19
C GLY A 46 -0.35 -2.84 -0.48
N GLU A 47 -0.29 -4.14 -0.33
CA GLU A 47 0.76 -4.99 -0.89
C GLU A 47 0.14 -6.19 -1.59
N ILE A 48 0.76 -6.64 -2.67
CA ILE A 48 0.44 -7.87 -3.37
C ILE A 48 1.60 -8.83 -3.15
N LEU A 49 1.30 -10.03 -2.65
CA LEU A 49 2.27 -11.11 -2.50
C LEU A 49 1.87 -12.26 -3.42
N ASN A 50 2.78 -12.68 -4.28
CA ASN A 50 2.61 -13.88 -5.10
C ASN A 50 3.15 -15.10 -4.36
N GLU A 51 2.24 -15.93 -3.87
CA GLU A 51 2.55 -17.16 -3.13
C GLU A 51 2.76 -18.38 -4.06
N GLY A 52 2.75 -18.11 -5.38
CA GLY A 52 3.01 -19.09 -6.42
C GLY A 52 4.52 -19.35 -6.64
N ASN A 53 4.86 -19.91 -7.79
CA ASN A 53 6.23 -20.23 -8.19
C ASN A 53 6.60 -19.68 -9.57
N SER A 54 5.79 -18.79 -10.11
CA SER A 54 6.00 -18.14 -11.40
C SER A 54 5.56 -16.69 -11.34
N ASP A 55 6.17 -15.84 -12.15
CA ASP A 55 5.91 -14.42 -12.19
C ASP A 55 4.55 -14.10 -12.81
N GLY A 56 3.84 -13.16 -12.19
CA GLY A 56 2.71 -12.47 -12.80
C GLY A 56 3.21 -11.27 -13.59
N LEU A 57 2.95 -11.24 -14.89
CA LEU A 57 3.48 -10.24 -15.82
C LEU A 57 2.45 -9.15 -16.12
N PHE A 58 2.92 -7.91 -16.36
CA PHE A 58 2.08 -6.78 -16.75
C PHE A 58 0.93 -6.52 -15.77
N GLY A 59 1.28 -6.41 -14.49
CA GLY A 59 0.33 -6.20 -13.41
C GLY A 59 -0.31 -4.81 -13.44
N PHE A 60 -1.62 -4.76 -13.22
CA PHE A 60 -2.38 -3.53 -13.01
C PHE A 60 -3.20 -3.68 -11.73
N VAL A 61 -3.15 -2.67 -10.89
CA VAL A 61 -4.00 -2.58 -9.69
C VAL A 61 -5.03 -1.48 -9.93
N THR A 62 -6.30 -1.83 -9.83
CA THR A 62 -7.41 -0.89 -10.04
C THR A 62 -8.23 -0.77 -8.77
N LEU A 63 -8.41 0.46 -8.31
CA LEU A 63 -9.37 0.83 -7.28
C LEU A 63 -10.74 1.04 -7.93
N LYS A 64 -11.72 0.25 -7.54
CA LYS A 64 -13.12 0.36 -8.02
C LYS A 64 -14.05 0.74 -6.88
N PRO A 65 -14.91 1.76 -7.04
CA PRO A 65 -15.96 2.05 -6.07
C PRO A 65 -17.01 0.93 -6.05
N ARG A 66 -17.62 0.71 -4.88
CA ARG A 66 -18.78 -0.17 -4.71
C ARG A 66 -19.96 0.60 -4.11
N GLY A 67 -21.17 0.21 -4.47
CA GLY A 67 -22.39 0.83 -3.99
C GLY A 67 -22.50 2.30 -4.40
N ASP A 68 -22.93 3.16 -3.48
CA ASP A 68 -23.18 4.58 -3.71
C ASP A 68 -21.93 5.46 -3.46
N SER A 69 -20.72 4.87 -3.54
CA SER A 69 -19.47 5.61 -3.36
C SER A 69 -19.22 6.56 -4.53
N ASN A 70 -18.84 7.80 -4.23
CA ASN A 70 -18.45 8.81 -5.21
C ASN A 70 -16.96 8.77 -5.56
N ILE A 71 -16.24 7.73 -5.17
CA ILE A 71 -14.84 7.49 -5.56
C ILE A 71 -14.80 7.22 -7.07
N ILE A 72 -13.80 7.79 -7.73
CA ILE A 72 -13.54 7.57 -9.15
C ILE A 72 -12.60 6.38 -9.31
N GLU A 73 -12.91 5.49 -10.26
CA GLU A 73 -12.03 4.38 -10.61
C GLU A 73 -10.65 4.88 -11.03
N SER A 74 -9.61 4.30 -10.44
CA SER A 74 -8.21 4.66 -10.73
C SER A 74 -7.35 3.41 -10.83
N THR A 75 -6.36 3.43 -11.74
CA THR A 75 -5.50 2.27 -12.02
C THR A 75 -4.03 2.66 -11.95
N GLN A 76 -3.25 1.79 -11.31
CA GLN A 76 -1.79 1.84 -11.25
C GLN A 76 -1.19 0.64 -11.98
N TYR A 77 -0.16 0.88 -12.80
CA TYR A 77 0.66 -0.18 -13.39
C TYR A 77 1.77 -0.60 -12.42
N ILE A 78 1.99 -1.91 -12.25
CA ILE A 78 2.96 -2.52 -11.32
C ILE A 78 3.89 -3.52 -12.00
N ASP A 79 4.15 -3.47 -13.26
CA ASP A 79 5.09 -4.30 -14.04
C ASP A 79 5.01 -5.82 -13.73
N GLU A 80 5.76 -6.34 -12.78
CA GLU A 80 5.90 -7.77 -12.49
C GLU A 80 5.57 -8.08 -11.02
N ILE A 81 4.97 -9.24 -10.78
CA ILE A 81 4.64 -9.76 -9.45
C ILE A 81 5.46 -11.04 -9.24
N GLU A 82 6.69 -10.86 -8.75
CA GLU A 82 7.63 -11.97 -8.50
C GLU A 82 7.15 -12.84 -7.32
N PRO A 83 7.45 -14.17 -7.34
CA PRO A 83 7.20 -15.04 -6.20
C PRO A 83 7.90 -14.56 -4.92
N ASP A 84 7.23 -14.70 -3.78
CA ASP A 84 7.74 -14.38 -2.45
C ASP A 84 8.24 -12.93 -2.27
N SER A 85 7.93 -12.04 -3.21
CA SER A 85 8.33 -10.63 -3.22
C SER A 85 7.10 -9.72 -3.08
N PRO A 86 6.91 -9.02 -1.93
CA PRO A 86 5.79 -8.10 -1.78
C PRO A 86 5.91 -6.91 -2.74
N VAL A 87 4.88 -6.66 -3.53
CA VAL A 87 4.77 -5.51 -4.44
C VAL A 87 3.83 -4.49 -3.85
N PRO A 88 4.33 -3.34 -3.36
CA PRO A 88 3.48 -2.31 -2.82
C PRO A 88 2.73 -1.56 -3.93
N PHE A 89 1.49 -1.17 -3.63
CA PHE A 89 0.73 -0.24 -4.45
C PHE A 89 0.25 0.96 -3.65
N ASN A 90 0.07 2.10 -4.36
CA ASN A 90 -0.46 3.31 -3.81
C ASN A 90 -1.34 4.01 -4.85
N ILE A 91 -2.64 4.05 -4.61
CA ILE A 91 -3.62 4.63 -5.53
C ILE A 91 -4.25 5.84 -4.86
N PRO A 92 -3.95 7.06 -5.34
CA PRO A 92 -4.61 8.26 -4.86
C PRO A 92 -6.12 8.17 -5.08
N ILE A 93 -6.89 8.59 -4.07
CA ILE A 93 -8.34 8.60 -4.15
C ILE A 93 -8.77 9.89 -4.85
N ASP A 94 -9.39 9.73 -6.01
CA ASP A 94 -10.12 10.78 -6.70
C ASP A 94 -11.62 10.56 -6.49
N PHE A 95 -12.41 11.63 -6.39
CA PHE A 95 -13.85 11.53 -6.13
C PHE A 95 -14.63 12.66 -6.79
N ASP A 96 -15.89 12.39 -7.11
CA ASP A 96 -16.83 13.39 -7.59
C ASP A 96 -17.56 14.07 -6.41
N GLY A 97 -17.68 15.40 -6.48
CA GLY A 97 -18.41 16.19 -5.49
C GLY A 97 -17.52 17.06 -4.62
N VAL A 98 -18.08 17.56 -3.53
CA VAL A 98 -17.44 18.58 -2.66
C VAL A 98 -16.51 17.95 -1.61
N SER A 99 -16.84 16.75 -1.13
CA SER A 99 -16.04 16.05 -0.13
C SER A 99 -16.23 14.55 -0.25
N LEU A 100 -15.20 13.82 0.18
CA LEU A 100 -15.25 12.39 0.45
C LEU A 100 -15.09 12.22 1.95
N ASP A 101 -16.11 11.71 2.64
CA ASP A 101 -16.09 11.54 4.08
C ASP A 101 -16.82 10.26 4.49
N GLY A 102 -16.31 9.59 5.53
CA GLY A 102 -16.89 8.38 6.07
C GLY A 102 -16.38 7.08 5.47
N LYS A 103 -17.19 6.04 5.59
CA LYS A 103 -16.87 4.70 5.13
C LYS A 103 -17.31 4.47 3.70
N HIS A 104 -16.41 3.96 2.89
CA HIS A 104 -16.66 3.63 1.49
C HIS A 104 -16.26 2.18 1.23
N ASP A 105 -17.14 1.45 0.58
CA ASP A 105 -16.84 0.11 0.09
C ASP A 105 -16.14 0.21 -1.26
N ILE A 106 -15.05 -0.53 -1.40
CA ILE A 106 -14.22 -0.57 -2.59
C ILE A 106 -13.87 -2.01 -2.96
N THR A 107 -13.49 -2.21 -4.19
CA THR A 107 -12.82 -3.43 -4.67
C THR A 107 -11.45 -3.05 -5.21
N ILE A 108 -10.42 -3.71 -4.74
CA ILE A 108 -9.09 -3.69 -5.35
C ILE A 108 -9.02 -4.85 -6.33
N GLU A 109 -8.86 -4.54 -7.60
CA GLU A 109 -8.72 -5.53 -8.67
C GLU A 109 -7.28 -5.57 -9.16
N VAL A 110 -6.66 -6.75 -9.11
CA VAL A 110 -5.32 -6.98 -9.67
C VAL A 110 -5.48 -7.81 -10.95
N ARG A 111 -5.04 -7.24 -12.07
CA ARG A 111 -5.01 -7.92 -13.37
C ARG A 111 -3.57 -8.18 -13.76
N TYR A 112 -3.27 -9.41 -14.16
CA TYR A 112 -1.93 -9.83 -14.57
C TYR A 112 -2.01 -10.92 -15.65
N LYS A 113 -0.88 -11.25 -16.25
CA LYS A 113 -0.75 -12.37 -17.19
C LYS A 113 0.23 -13.40 -16.63
N ASP A 114 -0.07 -14.67 -16.83
CA ASP A 114 0.84 -15.76 -16.53
C ASP A 114 1.93 -15.94 -17.63
N SER A 115 2.78 -16.92 -17.45
CA SER A 115 3.86 -17.26 -18.40
C SER A 115 3.36 -17.66 -19.80
N MET A 116 2.12 -18.11 -19.91
CA MET A 116 1.43 -18.40 -21.17
C MET A 116 0.73 -17.17 -21.76
N ARG A 117 0.82 -16.00 -21.11
CA ARG A 117 0.15 -14.75 -21.45
C ARG A 117 -1.38 -14.81 -21.35
N VAL A 118 -1.88 -15.76 -20.56
CA VAL A 118 -3.31 -15.79 -20.20
C VAL A 118 -3.56 -14.72 -19.13
N GLU A 119 -4.61 -13.93 -19.32
CA GLU A 119 -4.99 -12.89 -18.38
C GLU A 119 -5.79 -13.48 -17.21
N HIS A 120 -5.43 -13.05 -16.01
CA HIS A 120 -6.07 -13.40 -14.75
C HIS A 120 -6.47 -12.13 -14.00
N ILE A 121 -7.55 -12.23 -13.21
CA ILE A 121 -8.08 -11.15 -12.40
C ILE A 121 -8.30 -11.68 -11.00
N LEU A 122 -7.68 -11.00 -10.02
CA LEU A 122 -7.94 -11.17 -8.58
C LEU A 122 -8.75 -9.96 -8.10
N SER A 123 -9.79 -10.18 -7.32
CA SER A 123 -10.58 -9.12 -6.70
C SER A 123 -10.57 -9.26 -5.18
N HIS A 124 -10.34 -8.15 -4.50
CA HIS A 124 -10.34 -8.05 -3.04
C HIS A 124 -11.27 -6.91 -2.61
N ASP A 125 -12.31 -7.26 -1.87
CA ASP A 125 -13.26 -6.28 -1.33
C ASP A 125 -12.77 -5.73 -0.01
N ALA A 126 -12.84 -4.42 0.17
CA ALA A 126 -12.45 -3.74 1.38
C ALA A 126 -13.40 -2.58 1.69
N THR A 127 -13.49 -2.21 2.98
CA THR A 127 -14.12 -0.98 3.42
C THR A 127 -13.04 -0.05 3.94
N ILE A 128 -12.94 1.14 3.35
CA ILE A 128 -12.01 2.19 3.77
C ILE A 128 -12.76 3.25 4.56
N ASP A 129 -12.11 3.85 5.55
CA ASP A 129 -12.64 4.96 6.34
C ASP A 129 -11.78 6.21 6.07
N VAL A 130 -12.38 7.17 5.40
CA VAL A 130 -11.71 8.40 4.96
C VAL A 130 -11.72 9.46 6.06
N SER A 131 -12.73 9.44 6.94
CA SER A 131 -12.89 10.39 8.04
C SER A 131 -11.86 10.18 9.16
N ALA A 132 -11.30 8.98 9.31
CA ALA A 132 -10.32 8.68 10.35
C ALA A 132 -9.00 9.46 10.20
N LEU A 133 -8.69 9.95 9.01
CA LEU A 133 -7.45 10.71 8.74
C LEU A 133 -7.56 12.17 9.15
N SER A 134 -8.75 12.78 9.12
CA SER A 134 -8.95 14.14 9.61
C SER A 134 -8.82 14.24 11.14
N MET A 135 -8.91 13.13 11.86
CA MET A 135 -8.74 13.10 13.32
C MET A 135 -7.28 12.92 13.75
N LEU A 136 -6.41 12.35 12.91
CA LEU A 136 -4.99 12.20 13.24
C LEU A 136 -4.20 13.51 13.05
N ASP A 137 -4.64 14.38 12.15
CA ASP A 137 -4.06 15.72 11.97
C ASP A 137 -4.39 16.71 13.11
N ASN A 138 -5.32 16.37 14.02
CA ASN A 138 -5.71 17.23 15.12
C ASN A 138 -5.06 16.88 16.48
N GLU A 139 -4.22 15.83 16.56
CA GLU A 139 -3.51 15.52 17.81
C GLU A 139 -2.09 16.10 17.90
N GLU A 140 -1.55 16.70 16.85
CA GLU A 140 -0.32 17.50 16.90
C GLU A 140 -0.55 18.96 16.45
N GLY A 141 -1.63 19.52 16.89
CA GLY A 141 -1.82 20.96 16.91
C GLY A 141 -1.15 21.58 18.13
N ASP A 142 0.17 21.54 18.17
CA ASP A 142 0.94 22.52 18.93
C ASP A 142 0.67 23.88 18.27
N SER A 143 -0.45 24.50 18.66
CA SER A 143 -0.80 25.81 18.15
C SER A 143 0.35 26.75 18.51
N PRO A 144 0.95 27.49 17.57
CA PRO A 144 2.04 28.42 17.87
C PRO A 144 1.61 29.47 18.89
N MET A 145 0.32 29.62 19.16
CA MET A 145 -0.21 30.47 20.24
C MET A 145 0.02 29.92 21.64
N GLY A 146 0.09 28.59 21.86
CA GLY A 146 0.43 28.02 23.16
C GLY A 146 1.88 28.28 23.55
N GLY A 147 2.80 28.16 22.61
CA GLY A 147 4.22 28.49 22.80
C GLY A 147 4.45 29.98 23.08
N ILE A 148 3.75 30.84 22.35
CA ILE A 148 3.84 32.31 22.55
C ILE A 148 3.27 32.72 23.91
N ALA A 149 2.13 32.14 24.34
CA ALA A 149 1.56 32.41 25.65
C ALA A 149 2.49 31.97 26.79
N ALA A 150 3.14 30.80 26.68
CA ALA A 150 4.10 30.32 27.66
C ALA A 150 5.33 31.23 27.76
N ILE A 151 5.85 31.71 26.63
CA ILE A 151 6.98 32.63 26.58
C ILE A 151 6.61 33.98 27.24
N ILE A 152 5.42 34.53 26.98
CA ILE A 152 4.94 35.77 27.58
C ILE A 152 4.80 35.61 29.10
N ILE A 153 4.30 34.49 29.60
CA ILE A 153 4.16 34.20 31.04
C ILE A 153 5.55 34.13 31.69
N ILE A 154 6.50 33.46 31.06
CA ILE A 154 7.88 33.35 31.58
C ILE A 154 8.54 34.73 31.65
N ILE A 155 8.40 35.56 30.61
CA ILE A 155 8.94 36.94 30.60
C ILE A 155 8.27 37.78 31.69
N ALA A 156 6.97 37.67 31.92
CA ALA A 156 6.27 38.40 32.98
C ALA A 156 6.74 37.96 34.37
N ILE A 157 6.98 36.68 34.62
CA ILE A 157 7.50 36.15 35.87
C ILE A 157 8.92 36.68 36.12
N ILE A 158 9.79 36.66 35.10
CA ILE A 158 11.16 37.19 35.19
C ILE A 158 11.14 38.70 35.52
N ALA A 159 10.28 39.48 34.88
CA ALA A 159 10.11 40.91 35.12
C ALA A 159 9.65 41.22 36.57
N ILE A 160 8.72 40.41 37.08
CA ILE A 160 8.24 40.54 38.47
C ILE A 160 9.33 40.20 39.48
N LEU A 161 10.10 39.13 39.23
CA LEU A 161 11.23 38.74 40.09
C LEU A 161 12.35 39.77 40.07
N TYR A 162 12.60 40.37 38.90
CA TYR A 162 13.58 41.47 38.77
C TYR A 162 13.13 42.72 39.55
N LYS A 163 11.86 43.11 39.45
CA LYS A 163 11.28 44.26 40.19
C LYS A 163 11.27 44.05 41.70
N LYS A 164 11.20 42.78 42.16
CA LYS A 164 11.21 42.42 43.59
C LYS A 164 12.63 42.16 44.12
N GLY A 165 13.70 42.38 43.33
CA GLY A 165 15.09 42.27 43.77
C GLY A 165 15.54 40.86 44.17
N LYS A 166 14.82 39.81 43.71
CA LYS A 166 15.13 38.41 44.09
C LYS A 166 15.99 37.65 43.08
N LEU A 167 16.45 38.31 42.00
CA LEU A 167 17.42 37.69 41.07
C LEU A 167 18.85 38.14 41.44
N PRO A 168 19.77 37.20 41.66
CA PRO A 168 21.18 37.57 41.89
C PRO A 168 21.78 38.14 40.59
N MET A 169 22.39 39.33 40.69
CA MET A 169 23.15 39.89 39.58
C MET A 169 24.29 38.94 39.20
N ILE A 170 24.32 38.47 37.97
CA ILE A 170 25.47 37.75 37.41
C ILE A 170 26.57 38.77 37.24
N SER A 171 27.47 38.81 38.20
CA SER A 171 28.73 39.61 38.12
C SER A 171 29.59 39.09 36.99
N LYS A 172 29.78 39.91 35.95
CA LYS A 172 30.73 39.67 34.88
C LYS A 172 32.12 39.81 35.43
N LYS A 173 32.79 38.69 35.70
CA LYS A 173 34.23 38.67 36.08
C LYS A 173 35.01 38.83 34.76
N SER A 174 35.57 40.02 34.54
CA SER A 174 36.57 40.26 33.49
C SER A 174 37.91 39.71 33.93
N ALA A 175 38.52 38.91 33.12
CA ALA A 175 39.98 38.68 33.08
C ALA A 175 40.39 38.59 31.62
#